data_6102ce58b60590055ab88c83c0b63d84
#
_entry.id   6102ce58b60590055ab88c83c0b63d84
#
_cell.length_a   1.000
_cell.length_b   1.000
_cell.length_c   1.000
_cell.angle_alpha   90.00
_cell.angle_beta   90.00
_cell.angle_gamma   90.00
#
_symmetry.space_group_name_H-M   'P 1'
#
loop_
_entity.id
_entity.type
_entity.pdbx_description
1 polymer ?
#
loop_
_entity_poly.entity_id
_entity_poly.type
_entity_poly.pdbx_seq_one_letter_code
_entity_poly.pdbx_strand_id
1 'polypeptide(L)'
;MRVAVVRSTLHKASGQTVHIGQLTKRLRDRGVDIKVFAREAFGDISPIEPVEVKFRGSGLRFIRHFGFMAKCGTQIKDFDLVHTQYHPGIFVGNFVRALRGIPHVFTFHGYAPIRGWTNPSQKLKMIDHSLGTFFALHAGIDKVIAISQYIKGLLTRFYQVDEAKISIVYNGVDLERFHPLRGSSDIWKKYGIDGPTVLYVGRMAPYKGVQHLIKAIPLVLEVCPDTKFVIAGGTRFDRVKLTQSMLSRIRHALVFTGYLPDEEIPRLYSACDVFCYPSMWEGFGLTPAEAQAAARPVVAFNHCAIPEVVVDGKTGILARPADHKGLAAGIIQLLRDSEMRVRMGLDGRKRMEALFSWDLAAERTLEVYRQILE
;
A
#
# COMPACT_ATOMS: atom_id res chain seq x y z
N MET A 1 -22.77 -17.03 -4.28
CA MET A 1 -22.22 -16.55 -3.00
C MET A 1 -22.35 -15.03 -2.97
N ARG A 2 -22.89 -14.51 -1.88
CA ARG A 2 -23.16 -13.09 -1.67
C ARG A 2 -22.32 -12.56 -0.52
N VAL A 3 -21.44 -11.57 -0.79
CA VAL A 3 -20.44 -11.08 0.18
C VAL A 3 -20.65 -9.60 0.49
N ALA A 4 -20.72 -9.26 1.78
CA ALA A 4 -20.74 -7.88 2.26
C ALA A 4 -19.29 -7.44 2.57
N VAL A 5 -18.72 -6.55 1.78
CA VAL A 5 -17.41 -5.95 2.07
C VAL A 5 -17.62 -4.68 2.87
N VAL A 6 -16.97 -4.54 4.04
CA VAL A 6 -17.18 -3.41 4.94
C VAL A 6 -15.89 -2.62 5.15
N ARG A 7 -15.98 -1.32 4.91
CA ARG A 7 -14.92 -0.35 5.19
C ARG A 7 -15.52 0.96 5.69
N SER A 8 -15.05 1.48 6.83
CA SER A 8 -15.63 2.70 7.39
C SER A 8 -15.44 3.94 6.52
N THR A 9 -14.29 4.08 5.86
CA THR A 9 -13.97 5.25 5.03
C THR A 9 -13.21 4.82 3.78
N LEU A 10 -13.72 5.20 2.62
CA LEU A 10 -13.06 5.03 1.33
C LEU A 10 -12.46 6.38 0.91
N HIS A 11 -11.21 6.38 0.48
CA HIS A 11 -10.50 7.58 0.06
C HIS A 11 -9.69 7.29 -1.20
N LYS A 12 -9.89 8.05 -2.29
CA LYS A 12 -9.23 7.84 -3.59
C LYS A 12 -7.72 7.56 -3.47
N ALA A 13 -7.00 8.35 -2.68
CA ALA A 13 -5.55 8.25 -2.51
C ALA A 13 -5.08 7.15 -1.53
N SER A 14 -5.95 6.21 -1.15
CA SER A 14 -5.60 5.15 -0.20
C SER A 14 -5.30 3.83 -0.90
N GLY A 15 -4.13 3.24 -0.68
CA GLY A 15 -3.80 1.89 -1.18
C GLY A 15 -4.82 0.81 -0.76
N GLN A 16 -5.50 0.99 0.36
CA GLN A 16 -6.58 0.09 0.79
C GLN A 16 -7.86 0.27 -0.04
N THR A 17 -8.16 1.48 -0.52
CA THR A 17 -9.27 1.70 -1.45
C THR A 17 -8.96 1.08 -2.81
N VAL A 18 -7.71 1.20 -3.27
CA VAL A 18 -7.23 0.51 -4.48
C VAL A 18 -7.40 -1.01 -4.32
N HIS A 19 -6.97 -1.56 -3.17
CA HIS A 19 -7.13 -2.99 -2.87
C HIS A 19 -8.62 -3.42 -2.95
N ILE A 20 -9.53 -2.70 -2.28
CA ILE A 20 -10.96 -3.03 -2.32
C ILE A 20 -11.50 -2.96 -3.75
N GLY A 21 -11.19 -1.90 -4.50
CA GLY A 21 -11.67 -1.73 -5.86
C GLY A 21 -11.20 -2.84 -6.80
N GLN A 22 -9.91 -3.12 -6.78
CA GLN A 22 -9.31 -4.13 -7.64
C GLN A 22 -9.76 -5.55 -7.27
N LEU A 23 -9.84 -5.85 -5.98
CA LEU A 23 -10.28 -7.16 -5.50
C LEU A 23 -11.77 -7.40 -5.78
N THR A 24 -12.64 -6.45 -5.43
CA THR A 24 -14.08 -6.61 -5.58
C THR A 24 -14.50 -6.68 -7.05
N LYS A 25 -13.84 -5.93 -7.95
CA LYS A 25 -14.05 -6.04 -9.39
C LYS A 25 -13.82 -7.49 -9.85
N ARG A 26 -12.66 -8.07 -9.55
CA ARG A 26 -12.28 -9.41 -10.01
C ARG A 26 -13.06 -10.54 -9.37
N LEU A 27 -13.52 -10.35 -8.14
CA LEU A 27 -14.43 -11.30 -7.50
C LEU A 27 -15.82 -11.28 -8.15
N ARG A 28 -16.32 -10.10 -8.55
CA ARG A 28 -17.56 -9.99 -9.33
C ARG A 28 -17.43 -10.66 -10.70
N ASP A 29 -16.31 -10.46 -11.39
CA ASP A 29 -16.00 -11.11 -12.67
C ASP A 29 -15.98 -12.66 -12.55
N ARG A 30 -15.81 -13.19 -11.31
CA ARG A 30 -15.86 -14.63 -10.97
C ARG A 30 -17.22 -15.08 -10.40
N GLY A 31 -18.25 -14.26 -10.55
CA GLY A 31 -19.62 -14.60 -10.17
C GLY A 31 -19.96 -14.40 -8.68
N VAL A 32 -19.14 -13.65 -7.93
CA VAL A 32 -19.47 -13.30 -6.53
C VAL A 32 -20.34 -12.03 -6.51
N ASP A 33 -21.54 -12.11 -5.92
CA ASP A 33 -22.36 -10.92 -5.65
C ASP A 33 -21.77 -10.12 -4.48
N ILE A 34 -21.12 -8.98 -4.78
CA ILE A 34 -20.46 -8.15 -3.78
C ILE A 34 -21.14 -6.81 -3.62
N LYS A 35 -21.47 -6.47 -2.37
CA LYS A 35 -21.85 -5.12 -1.96
C LYS A 35 -20.80 -4.53 -1.01
N VAL A 36 -20.36 -3.32 -1.29
CA VAL A 36 -19.41 -2.59 -0.45
C VAL A 36 -20.16 -1.62 0.44
N PHE A 37 -20.02 -1.74 1.75
CA PHE A 37 -20.64 -0.86 2.73
C PHE A 37 -19.61 0.12 3.28
N ALA A 38 -19.89 1.41 3.19
CA ALA A 38 -19.03 2.45 3.71
C ALA A 38 -19.82 3.52 4.46
N ARG A 39 -19.21 4.15 5.47
CA ARG A 39 -19.78 5.31 6.14
C ARG A 39 -19.58 6.58 5.32
N GLU A 40 -18.41 6.72 4.73
CA GLU A 40 -17.97 7.90 3.99
C GLU A 40 -17.09 7.50 2.80
N ALA A 41 -17.29 8.17 1.68
CA ALA A 41 -16.46 8.03 0.49
C ALA A 41 -15.98 9.41 0.03
N PHE A 42 -14.69 9.53 -0.32
CA PHE A 42 -14.08 10.80 -0.72
C PHE A 42 -13.32 10.67 -2.03
N GLY A 43 -13.66 11.53 -2.98
CA GLY A 43 -13.12 11.56 -4.33
C GLY A 43 -13.71 10.47 -5.22
N ASP A 44 -13.26 10.40 -6.45
CA ASP A 44 -13.62 9.32 -7.36
C ASP A 44 -12.97 8.01 -6.91
N ILE A 45 -13.80 7.06 -6.49
CA ILE A 45 -13.39 5.74 -6.00
C ILE A 45 -13.78 4.61 -6.97
N SER A 46 -14.09 4.95 -8.23
CA SER A 46 -14.41 3.95 -9.26
C SER A 46 -13.34 2.83 -9.31
N PRO A 47 -13.72 1.56 -9.49
CA PRO A 47 -15.07 1.06 -9.79
C PRO A 47 -15.89 0.65 -8.54
N ILE A 48 -15.64 1.24 -7.36
CA ILE A 48 -16.40 0.92 -6.14
C ILE A 48 -17.67 1.76 -6.14
N GLU A 49 -18.82 1.09 -6.06
CA GLU A 49 -20.12 1.70 -5.82
C GLU A 49 -20.55 1.35 -4.38
N PRO A 50 -20.25 2.20 -3.39
CA PRO A 50 -20.54 1.86 -2.01
C PRO A 50 -22.00 2.12 -1.65
N VAL A 51 -22.58 1.23 -0.86
CA VAL A 51 -23.77 1.52 -0.08
C VAL A 51 -23.35 2.42 1.07
N GLU A 52 -23.69 3.71 0.99
CA GLU A 52 -23.40 4.65 2.07
C GLU A 52 -24.29 4.42 3.27
N VAL A 53 -23.68 4.06 4.39
CA VAL A 53 -24.38 3.84 5.66
C VAL A 53 -24.30 5.12 6.50
N LYS A 54 -25.14 6.11 6.17
CA LYS A 54 -25.19 7.39 6.88
C LYS A 54 -25.81 7.22 8.27
N PHE A 55 -25.12 7.69 9.29
CA PHE A 55 -25.60 7.79 10.65
C PHE A 55 -25.57 9.25 11.11
N ARG A 56 -26.76 9.80 11.44
CA ARG A 56 -26.90 11.14 12.01
C ARG A 56 -26.70 11.05 13.53
N GLY A 57 -25.48 11.10 13.99
CA GLY A 57 -25.15 11.10 15.44
C GLY A 57 -24.30 12.31 15.82
N SER A 58 -24.41 12.74 17.09
CA SER A 58 -23.64 13.83 17.67
C SER A 58 -22.12 13.57 17.61
N GLY A 59 -21.32 14.64 17.66
CA GLY A 59 -19.89 14.71 17.37
C GLY A 59 -18.92 13.71 18.01
N LEU A 60 -19.32 12.90 19.00
CA LEU A 60 -18.45 11.94 19.65
C LEU A 60 -18.12 10.75 18.72
N ARG A 61 -16.83 10.53 18.48
CA ARG A 61 -16.30 9.49 17.59
C ARG A 61 -16.83 8.10 17.92
N PHE A 62 -16.96 7.77 19.20
CA PHE A 62 -17.47 6.48 19.68
C PHE A 62 -18.93 6.25 19.24
N ILE A 63 -19.80 7.24 19.40
CA ILE A 63 -21.22 7.15 19.01
C ILE A 63 -21.35 6.94 17.50
N ARG A 64 -20.52 7.62 16.71
CA ARG A 64 -20.50 7.45 15.25
C ARG A 64 -20.07 6.04 14.83
N HIS A 65 -19.11 5.44 15.52
CA HIS A 65 -18.68 4.06 15.24
C HIS A 65 -19.75 3.05 15.62
N PHE A 66 -20.34 3.19 16.78
CA PHE A 66 -21.42 2.32 17.24
C PHE A 66 -22.67 2.41 16.33
N GLY A 67 -23.08 3.62 15.97
CA GLY A 67 -24.21 3.83 15.05
C GLY A 67 -23.95 3.25 13.66
N PHE A 68 -22.74 3.38 13.14
CA PHE A 68 -22.34 2.74 11.87
C PHE A 68 -22.42 1.21 12.00
N MET A 69 -21.90 0.64 13.08
CA MET A 69 -21.91 -0.81 13.35
C MET A 69 -23.37 -1.33 13.42
N ALA A 70 -24.22 -0.71 14.23
CA ALA A 70 -25.61 -1.10 14.38
C ALA A 70 -26.38 -1.03 13.06
N LYS A 71 -26.19 0.05 12.29
CA LYS A 71 -26.86 0.24 11.01
C LYS A 71 -26.37 -0.73 9.93
N CYS A 72 -25.06 -1.04 9.88
CA CYS A 72 -24.57 -2.12 9.04
C CYS A 72 -25.20 -3.46 9.43
N GLY A 73 -25.29 -3.77 10.72
CA GLY A 73 -25.93 -4.98 11.23
C GLY A 73 -27.39 -5.16 10.80
N THR A 74 -28.14 -4.07 10.60
CA THR A 74 -29.51 -4.15 10.07
C THR A 74 -29.55 -4.37 8.56
N GLN A 75 -28.58 -3.88 7.80
CA GLN A 75 -28.52 -3.95 6.35
C GLN A 75 -27.87 -5.25 5.84
N ILE A 76 -26.89 -5.79 6.59
CA ILE A 76 -26.17 -7.03 6.23
C ILE A 76 -26.95 -8.22 6.81
N LYS A 77 -28.03 -8.64 6.13
CA LYS A 77 -28.88 -9.73 6.59
C LYS A 77 -28.98 -10.92 5.63
N ASP A 78 -28.89 -10.67 4.34
CA ASP A 78 -29.05 -11.72 3.31
C ASP A 78 -27.71 -11.91 2.58
N PHE A 79 -26.64 -12.11 3.35
CA PHE A 79 -25.29 -12.37 2.87
C PHE A 79 -24.75 -13.68 3.44
N ASP A 80 -23.96 -14.39 2.63
CA ASP A 80 -23.31 -15.63 3.03
C ASP A 80 -22.07 -15.38 3.89
N LEU A 81 -21.41 -14.19 3.70
CA LEU A 81 -20.15 -13.85 4.35
C LEU A 81 -20.02 -12.32 4.50
N VAL A 82 -19.42 -11.89 5.61
CA VAL A 82 -18.95 -10.50 5.80
C VAL A 82 -17.43 -10.44 5.76
N HIS A 83 -16.89 -9.63 4.85
CA HIS A 83 -15.46 -9.38 4.74
C HIS A 83 -15.14 -7.94 5.12
N THR A 84 -14.44 -7.77 6.22
CA THR A 84 -14.09 -6.44 6.72
C THR A 84 -12.63 -6.12 6.46
N GLN A 85 -12.37 -4.81 6.32
CA GLN A 85 -11.02 -4.33 6.06
C GLN A 85 -10.71 -3.16 6.97
N TYR A 86 -9.63 -3.31 7.76
CA TYR A 86 -9.14 -2.27 8.63
C TYR A 86 -10.07 -1.92 9.82
N HIS A 87 -9.51 -1.27 10.84
CA HIS A 87 -10.26 -0.69 11.96
C HIS A 87 -11.01 0.60 11.52
N PRO A 88 -12.27 0.84 11.92
CA PRO A 88 -13.11 0.04 12.81
C PRO A 88 -14.02 -0.98 12.11
N GLY A 89 -13.85 -1.24 10.82
CA GLY A 89 -14.68 -2.21 10.08
C GLY A 89 -14.74 -3.60 10.73
N ILE A 90 -13.64 -4.04 11.34
CA ILE A 90 -13.55 -5.33 12.04
C ILE A 90 -14.64 -5.51 13.11
N PHE A 91 -15.02 -4.45 13.83
CA PHE A 91 -16.10 -4.52 14.81
C PHE A 91 -17.48 -4.71 14.18
N VAL A 92 -17.70 -4.17 12.97
CA VAL A 92 -18.93 -4.42 12.21
C VAL A 92 -19.05 -5.91 11.89
N GLY A 93 -17.99 -6.54 11.40
CA GLY A 93 -17.98 -7.96 11.10
C GLY A 93 -18.27 -8.82 12.32
N ASN A 94 -17.61 -8.56 13.45
CA ASN A 94 -17.87 -9.27 14.72
C ASN A 94 -19.31 -9.09 15.19
N PHE A 95 -19.86 -7.87 15.07
CA PHE A 95 -21.25 -7.60 15.45
C PHE A 95 -22.24 -8.34 14.54
N VAL A 96 -22.03 -8.31 13.22
CA VAL A 96 -22.88 -9.05 12.25
C VAL A 96 -22.81 -10.56 12.52
N ARG A 97 -21.60 -11.09 12.77
CA ARG A 97 -21.41 -12.50 13.12
C ARG A 97 -22.15 -12.89 14.40
N ALA A 98 -22.01 -12.11 15.46
CA ALA A 98 -22.68 -12.37 16.73
C ALA A 98 -24.22 -12.27 16.63
N LEU A 99 -24.72 -11.30 15.85
CA LEU A 99 -26.17 -11.05 15.72
C LEU A 99 -26.86 -12.02 14.77
N ARG A 100 -26.18 -12.50 13.71
CA ARG A 100 -26.80 -13.22 12.58
C ARG A 100 -26.15 -14.56 12.24
N GLY A 101 -25.05 -14.93 12.88
CA GLY A 101 -24.32 -16.12 12.55
C GLY A 101 -23.56 -16.09 11.20
N ILE A 102 -23.53 -14.92 10.52
CA ILE A 102 -22.85 -14.77 9.22
C ILE A 102 -21.33 -14.83 9.47
N PRO A 103 -20.58 -15.72 8.79
CA PRO A 103 -19.14 -15.83 8.95
C PRO A 103 -18.38 -14.54 8.64
N HIS A 104 -17.29 -14.29 9.39
CA HIS A 104 -16.50 -13.05 9.30
C HIS A 104 -15.06 -13.33 8.87
N VAL A 105 -14.68 -12.76 7.72
CA VAL A 105 -13.30 -12.66 7.23
C VAL A 105 -12.77 -11.24 7.46
N PHE A 106 -11.53 -11.12 7.91
CA PHE A 106 -10.86 -9.84 8.10
C PHE A 106 -9.54 -9.76 7.33
N THR A 107 -9.38 -8.79 6.43
CA THR A 107 -8.06 -8.48 5.85
C THR A 107 -7.31 -7.48 6.71
N PHE A 108 -6.14 -7.90 7.20
CA PHE A 108 -5.25 -7.06 7.99
C PHE A 108 -4.12 -6.47 7.12
N HIS A 109 -4.15 -5.15 6.95
CA HIS A 109 -3.14 -4.41 6.19
C HIS A 109 -1.95 -3.93 7.04
N GLY A 110 -2.01 -4.15 8.35
CA GLY A 110 -1.02 -3.66 9.30
C GLY A 110 -1.14 -2.18 9.65
N TYR A 111 -0.42 -1.77 10.70
CA TYR A 111 -0.31 -0.38 11.15
C TYR A 111 1.14 0.02 11.20
N ALA A 112 1.46 1.22 10.71
CA ALA A 112 2.79 1.79 10.90
C ALA A 112 3.10 1.93 12.40
N PRO A 113 4.30 1.55 12.86
CA PRO A 113 4.66 1.57 14.26
C PRO A 113 4.56 2.99 14.83
N ILE A 114 4.22 3.09 16.12
CA ILE A 114 4.02 4.35 16.83
C ILE A 114 5.24 5.28 16.70
N ARG A 115 6.46 4.69 16.68
CA ARG A 115 7.72 5.43 16.50
C ARG A 115 7.84 6.09 15.11
N GLY A 116 7.10 5.62 14.11
CA GLY A 116 7.07 6.20 12.76
C GLY A 116 6.24 7.48 12.65
N TRP A 117 5.63 7.96 13.75
CA TRP A 117 4.80 9.16 13.78
C TRP A 117 5.40 10.22 14.70
N THR A 118 5.45 11.45 14.22
CA THR A 118 5.94 12.60 15.00
C THR A 118 4.83 13.26 15.83
N ASN A 119 3.60 13.27 15.30
CA ASN A 119 2.46 13.93 15.93
C ASN A 119 1.82 13.06 17.03
N PRO A 120 1.66 13.58 18.29
CA PRO A 120 1.05 12.85 19.40
C PRO A 120 -0.35 12.32 19.11
N SER A 121 -1.20 13.10 18.43
CA SER A 121 -2.56 12.66 18.09
C SER A 121 -2.57 11.45 17.14
N GLN A 122 -1.60 11.37 16.21
CA GLN A 122 -1.44 10.22 15.34
C GLN A 122 -0.91 8.99 16.10
N LYS A 123 -0.01 9.18 17.06
CA LYS A 123 0.46 8.11 17.95
C LYS A 123 -0.69 7.52 18.77
N LEU A 124 -1.49 8.37 19.40
CA LEU A 124 -2.66 7.93 20.16
C LEU A 124 -3.66 7.18 19.27
N LYS A 125 -3.91 7.68 18.06
CA LYS A 125 -4.75 6.99 17.08
C LYS A 125 -4.22 5.61 16.71
N MET A 126 -2.90 5.44 16.57
CA MET A 126 -2.31 4.13 16.25
C MET A 126 -2.41 3.16 17.43
N ILE A 127 -2.27 3.66 18.66
CA ILE A 127 -2.50 2.85 19.89
C ILE A 127 -3.96 2.37 19.91
N ASP A 128 -4.92 3.28 19.78
CA ASP A 128 -6.36 2.96 19.73
C ASP A 128 -6.68 1.91 18.65
N HIS A 129 -6.16 2.10 17.43
CA HIS A 129 -6.35 1.14 16.34
C HIS A 129 -5.72 -0.23 16.65
N SER A 130 -4.52 -0.25 17.23
CA SER A 130 -3.81 -1.49 17.53
C SER A 130 -4.52 -2.27 18.64
N LEU A 131 -4.85 -1.61 19.75
CA LEU A 131 -5.57 -2.23 20.87
C LEU A 131 -6.97 -2.68 20.45
N GLY A 132 -7.73 -1.81 19.77
CA GLY A 132 -9.05 -2.17 19.27
C GLY A 132 -9.01 -3.37 18.33
N THR A 133 -8.01 -3.45 17.45
CA THR A 133 -7.83 -4.60 16.57
C THR A 133 -7.44 -5.86 17.34
N PHE A 134 -6.58 -5.75 18.37
CA PHE A 134 -6.23 -6.88 19.24
C PHE A 134 -7.49 -7.51 19.85
N PHE A 135 -8.31 -6.74 20.52
CA PHE A 135 -9.55 -7.25 21.13
C PHE A 135 -10.53 -7.79 20.08
N ALA A 136 -10.68 -7.11 18.94
CA ALA A 136 -11.59 -7.55 17.90
C ALA A 136 -11.16 -8.86 17.24
N LEU A 137 -9.86 -9.12 17.08
CA LEU A 137 -9.33 -10.38 16.55
C LEU A 137 -9.67 -11.59 17.44
N HIS A 138 -9.85 -11.38 18.75
CA HIS A 138 -10.25 -12.42 19.72
C HIS A 138 -11.76 -12.50 19.94
N ALA A 139 -12.53 -11.57 19.41
CA ALA A 139 -13.98 -11.48 19.63
C ALA A 139 -14.84 -12.16 18.54
N GLY A 140 -14.32 -13.18 17.86
CA GLY A 140 -15.14 -13.99 16.96
C GLY A 140 -14.89 -13.75 15.46
N ILE A 141 -13.63 -13.84 15.02
CA ILE A 141 -13.28 -13.90 13.59
C ILE A 141 -13.08 -15.33 13.18
N ASP A 142 -13.62 -15.72 12.03
CA ASP A 142 -13.47 -17.06 11.48
C ASP A 142 -12.13 -17.21 10.74
N LYS A 143 -11.76 -16.20 9.91
CA LYS A 143 -10.49 -16.20 9.17
C LYS A 143 -9.91 -14.79 9.07
N VAL A 144 -8.57 -14.72 9.08
CA VAL A 144 -7.81 -13.48 8.87
C VAL A 144 -6.97 -13.62 7.60
N ILE A 145 -7.09 -12.69 6.69
CA ILE A 145 -6.22 -12.57 5.53
C ILE A 145 -5.06 -11.65 5.88
N ALA A 146 -3.84 -12.18 5.81
CA ALA A 146 -2.59 -11.42 5.90
C ALA A 146 -2.09 -11.09 4.49
N ILE A 147 -1.77 -9.82 4.22
CA ILE A 147 -1.33 -9.37 2.88
C ILE A 147 0.15 -9.63 2.59
N SER A 148 0.88 -10.25 3.51
CA SER A 148 2.29 -10.67 3.39
C SER A 148 2.65 -11.64 4.51
N GLN A 149 3.79 -12.33 4.37
CA GLN A 149 4.39 -13.15 5.44
C GLN A 149 4.77 -12.28 6.65
N TYR A 150 5.29 -11.07 6.39
CA TYR A 150 5.59 -10.10 7.45
C TYR A 150 4.34 -9.77 8.27
N ILE A 151 3.21 -9.53 7.62
CA ILE A 151 1.92 -9.27 8.30
C ILE A 151 1.42 -10.52 9.03
N LYS A 152 1.58 -11.72 8.47
CA LYS A 152 1.30 -12.98 9.20
C LYS A 152 2.13 -13.04 10.48
N GLY A 153 3.44 -12.75 10.40
CA GLY A 153 4.30 -12.73 11.57
C GLY A 153 3.90 -11.70 12.64
N LEU A 154 3.33 -10.56 12.26
CA LEU A 154 2.76 -9.60 13.21
C LEU A 154 1.49 -10.14 13.86
N LEU A 155 0.61 -10.77 13.08
CA LEU A 155 -0.63 -11.36 13.60
C LEU A 155 -0.36 -12.45 14.63
N THR A 156 0.61 -13.33 14.38
CA THR A 156 0.96 -14.41 15.31
C THR A 156 1.68 -13.91 16.55
N ARG A 157 2.71 -13.06 16.38
CA ARG A 157 3.59 -12.65 17.49
C ARG A 157 3.01 -11.53 18.35
N PHE A 158 2.39 -10.51 17.74
CA PHE A 158 1.88 -9.35 18.45
C PHE A 158 0.41 -9.45 18.78
N TYR A 159 -0.39 -9.96 17.83
CA TYR A 159 -1.84 -10.06 18.01
C TYR A 159 -2.26 -11.45 18.49
N GLN A 160 -1.33 -12.40 18.67
CA GLN A 160 -1.57 -13.74 19.18
C GLN A 160 -2.72 -14.50 18.49
N VAL A 161 -2.85 -14.27 17.18
CA VAL A 161 -3.84 -14.97 16.36
C VAL A 161 -3.31 -16.36 16.03
N ASP A 162 -4.17 -17.38 16.20
CA ASP A 162 -3.87 -18.73 15.81
C ASP A 162 -3.52 -18.82 14.30
N GLU A 163 -2.39 -19.45 13.99
CA GLU A 163 -1.92 -19.59 12.60
C GLU A 163 -2.93 -20.31 11.71
N ALA A 164 -3.72 -21.26 12.24
CA ALA A 164 -4.76 -21.97 11.53
C ALA A 164 -5.87 -21.03 11.02
N LYS A 165 -6.05 -19.88 11.66
CA LYS A 165 -6.99 -18.83 11.22
C LYS A 165 -6.41 -17.86 10.20
N ILE A 166 -5.11 -17.93 9.90
CA ILE A 166 -4.45 -16.94 9.03
C ILE A 166 -4.19 -17.54 7.65
N SER A 167 -4.75 -16.92 6.63
CA SER A 167 -4.43 -17.19 5.23
C SER A 167 -3.60 -16.03 4.66
N ILE A 168 -2.56 -16.34 3.86
CA ILE A 168 -1.78 -15.31 3.19
C ILE A 168 -2.35 -15.10 1.80
N VAL A 169 -2.79 -13.86 1.54
CA VAL A 169 -3.20 -13.42 0.21
C VAL A 169 -2.47 -12.11 -0.09
N TYR A 170 -1.44 -12.19 -0.90
CA TYR A 170 -0.70 -11.01 -1.33
C TYR A 170 -1.59 -10.03 -2.10
N ASN A 171 -1.32 -8.74 -1.95
CA ASN A 171 -1.93 -7.75 -2.84
C ASN A 171 -1.47 -7.96 -4.27
N GLY A 172 -2.33 -7.58 -5.21
CA GLY A 172 -1.96 -7.52 -6.61
C GLY A 172 -1.40 -6.15 -7.03
N VAL A 173 -0.86 -6.11 -8.24
CA VAL A 173 -0.57 -4.90 -8.98
C VAL A 173 -1.34 -4.91 -10.30
N ASP A 174 -1.73 -3.73 -10.79
CA ASP A 174 -2.42 -3.59 -12.07
C ASP A 174 -1.39 -3.58 -13.21
N LEU A 175 -1.22 -4.75 -13.82
CA LEU A 175 -0.20 -5.00 -14.85
C LEU A 175 -0.48 -4.26 -16.16
N GLU A 176 -1.74 -3.97 -16.47
CA GLU A 176 -2.15 -3.20 -17.64
C GLU A 176 -1.91 -1.71 -17.43
N ARG A 177 -2.23 -1.21 -16.23
CA ARG A 177 -2.01 0.17 -15.87
C ARG A 177 -0.52 0.50 -15.76
N PHE A 178 0.25 -0.36 -15.08
CA PHE A 178 1.70 -0.22 -14.88
C PHE A 178 2.46 -1.09 -15.89
N HIS A 179 2.45 -0.64 -17.14
CA HIS A 179 3.09 -1.36 -18.25
C HIS A 179 4.33 -0.60 -18.76
N PRO A 180 5.45 -1.27 -19.10
CA PRO A 180 6.69 -0.63 -19.57
C PRO A 180 6.50 0.34 -20.75
N LEU A 181 5.55 0.04 -21.63
CA LEU A 181 5.26 0.84 -22.83
C LEU A 181 4.37 2.08 -22.57
N ARG A 182 3.92 2.31 -21.32
CA ARG A 182 3.14 3.49 -20.98
C ARG A 182 3.97 4.77 -20.86
N GLY A 183 5.30 4.66 -20.73
CA GLY A 183 6.23 5.77 -20.61
C GLY A 183 6.74 6.21 -21.98
N SER A 184 6.66 7.51 -22.24
CA SER A 184 7.54 8.18 -23.20
C SER A 184 8.42 9.15 -22.40
N SER A 185 9.64 9.38 -22.86
CA SER A 185 10.55 10.39 -22.29
C SER A 185 9.93 11.79 -22.27
N ASP A 186 8.82 11.99 -23.01
CA ASP A 186 8.10 13.27 -23.04
C ASP A 186 7.56 13.70 -21.68
N ILE A 187 7.29 12.76 -20.77
CA ILE A 187 6.87 13.13 -19.41
C ILE A 187 7.94 13.96 -18.71
N TRP A 188 9.23 13.67 -18.98
CA TRP A 188 10.34 14.40 -18.37
C TRP A 188 10.53 15.81 -18.95
N LYS A 189 10.18 16.01 -20.23
CA LYS A 189 10.18 17.35 -20.86
C LYS A 189 9.27 18.33 -20.14
N LYS A 190 8.11 17.84 -19.64
CA LYS A 190 7.18 18.64 -18.80
C LYS A 190 7.85 19.22 -17.57
N TYR A 191 8.87 18.55 -17.04
CA TYR A 191 9.60 18.93 -15.84
C TYR A 191 10.99 19.53 -16.12
N GLY A 192 11.33 19.73 -17.41
CA GLY A 192 12.65 20.22 -17.81
C GLY A 192 13.79 19.25 -17.42
N ILE A 193 13.51 17.94 -17.47
CA ILE A 193 14.47 16.91 -17.08
C ILE A 193 15.09 16.32 -18.34
N ASP A 194 16.42 16.48 -18.43
CA ASP A 194 17.29 15.80 -19.37
C ASP A 194 18.30 14.99 -18.55
N GLY A 195 18.45 13.70 -18.86
CA GLY A 195 19.38 12.80 -18.18
C GLY A 195 18.73 11.74 -17.29
N PRO A 196 19.55 10.96 -16.55
CA PRO A 196 19.08 9.84 -15.74
C PRO A 196 18.15 10.29 -14.61
N THR A 197 17.15 9.45 -14.31
CA THR A 197 16.11 9.78 -13.33
C THR A 197 15.97 8.73 -12.25
N VAL A 198 15.89 9.19 -11.01
CA VAL A 198 15.52 8.39 -9.84
C VAL A 198 14.15 8.86 -9.34
N LEU A 199 13.17 7.97 -9.36
CA LEU A 199 11.80 8.26 -8.98
C LEU A 199 11.50 7.77 -7.56
N TYR A 200 10.83 8.60 -6.78
CA TYR A 200 10.12 8.24 -5.56
C TYR A 200 8.63 8.59 -5.70
N VAL A 201 7.75 7.65 -5.37
CA VAL A 201 6.30 7.89 -5.32
C VAL A 201 5.78 7.54 -3.94
N GLY A 202 5.15 8.51 -3.26
CA GLY A 202 4.60 8.23 -1.95
C GLY A 202 4.24 9.45 -1.12
N ARG A 203 3.57 9.20 -0.01
CA ARG A 203 3.26 10.25 0.98
C ARG A 203 4.52 10.71 1.69
N MET A 204 4.62 11.99 1.99
CA MET A 204 5.70 12.57 2.81
C MET A 204 5.48 12.28 4.31
N ALA A 205 5.40 11.00 4.68
CA ALA A 205 5.33 10.59 6.08
C ALA A 205 6.71 10.12 6.54
N PRO A 206 7.12 10.36 7.81
CA PRO A 206 8.47 10.02 8.28
C PRO A 206 8.83 8.55 8.08
N TYR A 207 7.87 7.64 8.27
CA TYR A 207 8.09 6.21 8.07
C TYR A 207 8.23 5.79 6.59
N LYS A 208 7.87 6.66 5.63
CA LYS A 208 8.12 6.44 4.19
C LYS A 208 9.55 6.75 3.76
N GLY A 209 10.34 7.33 4.65
CA GLY A 209 11.78 7.36 4.56
C GLY A 209 12.39 8.30 3.51
N VAL A 210 11.61 9.22 2.92
CA VAL A 210 12.11 10.17 1.90
C VAL A 210 13.34 10.95 2.40
N GLN A 211 13.47 11.19 3.70
CA GLN A 211 14.64 11.81 4.32
C GLN A 211 15.93 11.03 4.08
N HIS A 212 15.86 9.70 3.93
CA HIS A 212 17.03 8.87 3.62
C HIS A 212 17.43 9.01 2.15
N LEU A 213 16.46 9.11 1.24
CA LEU A 213 16.75 9.43 -0.16
C LEU A 213 17.42 10.80 -0.27
N ILE A 214 16.86 11.84 0.37
CA ILE A 214 17.43 13.19 0.37
C ILE A 214 18.89 13.19 0.85
N LYS A 215 19.23 12.37 1.87
CA LYS A 215 20.61 12.22 2.34
C LYS A 215 21.50 11.44 1.36
N ALA A 216 20.94 10.58 0.55
CA ALA A 216 21.67 9.81 -0.46
C ALA A 216 22.02 10.64 -1.71
N ILE A 217 21.20 11.65 -2.04
CA ILE A 217 21.35 12.47 -3.26
C ILE A 217 22.76 13.03 -3.44
N PRO A 218 23.38 13.74 -2.45
CA PRO A 218 24.74 14.28 -2.64
C PRO A 218 25.75 13.20 -3.04
N LEU A 219 25.66 12.01 -2.43
CA LEU A 219 26.58 10.91 -2.72
C LEU A 219 26.39 10.36 -4.15
N VAL A 220 25.17 10.36 -4.64
CA VAL A 220 24.88 9.96 -6.03
C VAL A 220 25.40 11.00 -7.00
N LEU A 221 25.21 12.30 -6.73
CA LEU A 221 25.64 13.40 -7.60
C LEU A 221 27.15 13.53 -7.71
N GLU A 222 27.93 13.08 -6.71
CA GLU A 222 29.40 13.00 -6.80
C GLU A 222 29.86 12.03 -7.90
N VAL A 223 29.07 11.02 -8.25
CA VAL A 223 29.42 9.98 -9.23
C VAL A 223 28.61 10.11 -10.53
N CYS A 224 27.36 10.54 -10.41
CA CYS A 224 26.39 10.69 -11.50
C CYS A 224 25.79 12.11 -11.45
N PRO A 225 26.51 13.16 -11.84
CA PRO A 225 26.15 14.57 -11.60
C PRO A 225 24.87 15.01 -12.33
N ASP A 226 24.55 14.42 -13.47
CA ASP A 226 23.40 14.79 -14.29
C ASP A 226 22.08 14.17 -13.81
N THR A 227 22.13 13.34 -12.75
CA THR A 227 20.95 12.62 -12.23
C THR A 227 19.91 13.57 -11.66
N LYS A 228 18.64 13.38 -12.03
CA LYS A 228 17.50 14.08 -11.44
C LYS A 228 16.69 13.15 -10.52
N PHE A 229 16.30 13.68 -9.38
CA PHE A 229 15.51 13.00 -8.37
C PHE A 229 14.09 13.54 -8.37
N VAL A 230 13.16 12.74 -8.82
CA VAL A 230 11.75 13.11 -8.93
C VAL A 230 10.99 12.57 -7.74
N ILE A 231 10.42 13.46 -6.95
CA ILE A 231 9.63 13.15 -5.77
C ILE A 231 8.16 13.43 -6.07
N ALA A 232 7.39 12.36 -6.32
CA ALA A 232 5.98 12.44 -6.61
C ALA A 232 5.13 12.14 -5.37
N GLY A 233 4.26 13.09 -5.01
CA GLY A 233 3.38 13.00 -3.84
C GLY A 233 3.12 14.34 -3.17
N GLY A 234 2.38 14.31 -2.06
CA GLY A 234 2.03 15.54 -1.34
C GLY A 234 3.24 16.27 -0.77
N THR A 235 3.25 17.59 -0.90
CA THR A 235 4.38 18.47 -0.57
C THR A 235 4.51 18.87 0.91
N ARG A 236 3.74 18.26 1.82
CA ARG A 236 3.82 18.57 3.25
C ARG A 236 5.09 18.00 3.90
N PHE A 237 6.22 18.67 3.65
CA PHE A 237 7.53 18.39 4.28
C PHE A 237 7.59 18.71 5.77
N ASP A 238 6.61 19.43 6.32
CA ASP A 238 6.48 19.73 7.75
C ASP A 238 6.56 18.49 8.66
N ARG A 239 6.33 17.32 8.07
CA ARG A 239 6.43 16.03 8.77
C ARG A 239 7.79 15.34 8.66
N VAL A 240 8.67 15.85 7.79
CA VAL A 240 10.01 15.29 7.56
C VAL A 240 11.04 16.37 7.90
N LYS A 241 11.91 16.10 8.87
CA LYS A 241 12.95 17.04 9.28
C LYS A 241 14.03 17.15 8.20
N LEU A 242 13.88 18.12 7.28
CA LEU A 242 14.86 18.50 6.27
C LEU A 242 15.33 19.90 6.59
N THR A 243 16.65 20.10 6.60
CA THR A 243 17.22 21.45 6.80
C THR A 243 17.29 22.19 5.46
N GLN A 244 17.14 23.51 5.50
CA GLN A 244 17.32 24.37 4.32
C GLN A 244 18.71 24.16 3.68
N SER A 245 19.76 24.02 4.49
CA SER A 245 21.12 23.74 4.02
C SER A 245 21.25 22.43 3.25
N MET A 246 20.52 21.37 3.64
CA MET A 246 20.50 20.12 2.88
C MET A 246 19.81 20.27 1.54
N LEU A 247 18.69 21.00 1.51
CA LEU A 247 17.91 21.20 0.29
C LEU A 247 18.62 22.12 -0.70
N SER A 248 19.32 23.17 -0.24
CA SER A 248 20.03 24.10 -1.12
C SER A 248 21.12 23.44 -1.95
N ARG A 249 21.85 22.47 -1.37
CA ARG A 249 22.92 21.73 -2.06
C ARG A 249 22.45 20.83 -3.20
N ILE A 250 21.23 20.35 -3.14
CA ILE A 250 20.67 19.37 -4.09
C ILE A 250 19.52 19.94 -4.93
N ARG A 251 19.20 21.23 -4.75
CA ARG A 251 18.03 21.87 -5.37
C ARG A 251 18.02 21.75 -6.89
N HIS A 252 19.19 21.82 -7.53
CA HIS A 252 19.35 21.71 -8.98
C HIS A 252 19.03 20.33 -9.53
N ALA A 253 19.12 19.28 -8.69
CA ALA A 253 18.88 17.89 -9.06
C ALA A 253 17.50 17.39 -8.56
N LEU A 254 16.76 18.19 -7.77
CA LEU A 254 15.56 17.75 -7.09
C LEU A 254 14.30 18.36 -7.73
N VAL A 255 13.39 17.50 -8.17
CA VAL A 255 12.11 17.88 -8.77
C VAL A 255 10.96 17.37 -7.94
N PHE A 256 10.12 18.28 -7.46
CA PHE A 256 8.89 17.95 -6.75
C PHE A 256 7.69 18.14 -7.68
N THR A 257 6.97 17.05 -7.96
CA THR A 257 5.81 17.13 -8.85
C THR A 257 4.53 17.56 -8.12
N GLY A 258 4.51 17.45 -6.79
CA GLY A 258 3.26 17.59 -6.04
C GLY A 258 2.33 16.39 -6.25
N TYR A 259 1.04 16.66 -6.07
CA TYR A 259 -0.01 15.66 -6.33
C TYR A 259 -0.25 15.58 -7.83
N LEU A 260 -0.22 14.38 -8.39
CA LEU A 260 -0.37 14.16 -9.82
C LEU A 260 -1.73 13.51 -10.15
N PRO A 261 -2.26 13.79 -11.35
CA PRO A 261 -3.36 13.00 -11.90
C PRO A 261 -3.01 11.52 -11.96
N ASP A 262 -4.00 10.66 -11.76
CA ASP A 262 -3.81 9.21 -11.70
C ASP A 262 -3.24 8.61 -12.99
N GLU A 263 -3.52 9.23 -14.15
CA GLU A 263 -3.02 8.83 -15.47
C GLU A 263 -1.53 9.16 -15.69
N GLU A 264 -0.97 10.12 -14.95
CA GLU A 264 0.45 10.46 -15.04
C GLU A 264 1.35 9.51 -14.23
N ILE A 265 0.84 8.93 -13.16
CA ILE A 265 1.61 8.05 -12.26
C ILE A 265 2.25 6.86 -13.01
N PRO A 266 1.52 6.09 -13.83
CA PRO A 266 2.12 4.99 -14.61
C PRO A 266 3.20 5.44 -15.59
N ARG A 267 3.03 6.64 -16.15
CA ARG A 267 4.01 7.23 -17.09
C ARG A 267 5.32 7.55 -16.40
N LEU A 268 5.29 8.08 -15.17
CA LEU A 268 6.50 8.33 -14.38
C LEU A 268 7.25 7.04 -14.08
N TYR A 269 6.53 5.99 -13.65
CA TYR A 269 7.15 4.69 -13.40
C TYR A 269 7.82 4.16 -14.67
N SER A 270 7.14 4.18 -15.81
CA SER A 270 7.67 3.64 -17.07
C SER A 270 8.83 4.47 -17.65
N ALA A 271 8.95 5.73 -17.27
CA ALA A 271 9.97 6.64 -17.79
C ALA A 271 11.22 6.76 -16.91
N CYS A 272 11.16 6.38 -15.62
CA CYS A 272 12.32 6.49 -14.74
C CYS A 272 13.36 5.39 -14.98
N ASP A 273 14.61 5.67 -14.64
CA ASP A 273 15.69 4.69 -14.70
C ASP A 273 15.71 3.79 -13.48
N VAL A 274 15.55 4.37 -12.31
CA VAL A 274 15.58 3.66 -11.02
C VAL A 274 14.41 4.14 -10.16
N PHE A 275 13.69 3.22 -9.55
CA PHE A 275 12.71 3.54 -8.51
C PHE A 275 13.35 3.37 -7.13
N CYS A 276 13.35 4.44 -6.33
CA CYS A 276 13.90 4.39 -4.97
C CYS A 276 12.79 4.44 -3.92
N TYR A 277 12.73 3.44 -3.03
CA TYR A 277 11.70 3.34 -2.01
C TYR A 277 12.29 3.07 -0.61
N PRO A 278 12.78 4.10 0.08
CA PRO A 278 13.46 3.97 1.37
C PRO A 278 12.49 3.87 2.56
N SER A 279 11.36 3.17 2.40
CA SER A 279 10.35 3.07 3.45
C SER A 279 10.85 2.26 4.65
N MET A 280 10.57 2.78 5.85
CA MET A 280 10.90 2.16 7.14
C MET A 280 9.73 1.32 7.68
N TRP A 281 8.63 1.23 6.97
CA TRP A 281 7.52 0.35 7.30
C TRP A 281 6.59 0.14 6.10
N GLU A 282 6.35 -1.13 5.77
CA GLU A 282 5.40 -1.56 4.74
C GLU A 282 4.70 -2.86 5.13
N GLY A 283 3.39 -2.89 4.93
CA GLY A 283 2.63 -4.12 5.05
C GLY A 283 2.74 -5.03 3.82
N PHE A 284 3.00 -4.44 2.63
CA PHE A 284 3.23 -5.16 1.37
C PHE A 284 4.25 -4.42 0.50
N GLY A 285 3.94 -3.20 0.06
CA GLY A 285 4.78 -2.42 -0.85
C GLY A 285 4.16 -2.31 -2.26
N LEU A 286 2.99 -1.69 -2.36
CA LEU A 286 2.32 -1.49 -3.66
C LEU A 286 3.19 -0.68 -4.62
N THR A 287 3.83 0.41 -4.16
CA THR A 287 4.64 1.28 -5.03
C THR A 287 5.89 0.59 -5.60
N PRO A 288 6.69 -0.21 -4.85
CA PRO A 288 7.71 -1.03 -5.47
C PRO A 288 7.16 -2.13 -6.38
N ALA A 289 5.97 -2.68 -6.11
CA ALA A 289 5.31 -3.60 -7.04
C ALA A 289 4.91 -2.90 -8.35
N GLU A 290 4.39 -1.67 -8.27
CA GLU A 290 4.05 -0.83 -9.44
C GLU A 290 5.29 -0.52 -10.29
N ALA A 291 6.43 -0.19 -9.65
CA ALA A 291 7.69 0.04 -10.35
C ALA A 291 8.18 -1.21 -11.09
N GLN A 292 8.15 -2.38 -10.43
CA GLN A 292 8.52 -3.64 -11.07
C GLN A 292 7.55 -4.04 -12.18
N ALA A 293 6.24 -3.78 -12.00
CA ALA A 293 5.25 -3.97 -13.07
C ALA A 293 5.55 -3.11 -14.31
N ALA A 294 6.08 -1.91 -14.12
CA ALA A 294 6.58 -1.04 -15.19
C ALA A 294 8.00 -1.42 -15.68
N ALA A 295 8.52 -2.59 -15.31
CA ALA A 295 9.86 -3.09 -15.61
C ALA A 295 10.98 -2.12 -15.16
N ARG A 296 10.83 -1.52 -13.98
CA ARG A 296 11.87 -0.68 -13.37
C ARG A 296 12.47 -1.34 -12.15
N PRO A 297 13.83 -1.37 -12.04
CA PRO A 297 14.50 -1.92 -10.88
C PRO A 297 14.26 -1.03 -9.66
N VAL A 298 14.22 -1.65 -8.50
CA VAL A 298 13.91 -0.99 -7.23
C VAL A 298 15.15 -0.93 -6.35
N VAL A 299 15.47 0.24 -5.81
CA VAL A 299 16.40 0.37 -4.68
C VAL A 299 15.59 0.68 -3.43
N ALA A 300 15.66 -0.18 -2.42
CA ALA A 300 14.84 -0.06 -1.23
C ALA A 300 15.57 -0.52 0.04
N PHE A 301 14.94 -0.39 1.21
CA PHE A 301 15.46 -1.01 2.42
C PHE A 301 14.99 -2.46 2.55
N ASN A 302 15.91 -3.34 2.98
CA ASN A 302 15.61 -4.71 3.37
C ASN A 302 14.86 -4.71 4.71
N HIS A 303 13.57 -4.38 4.67
CA HIS A 303 12.77 -4.21 5.88
C HIS A 303 11.29 -4.52 5.67
N CYS A 304 10.63 -5.05 6.71
CA CYS A 304 9.21 -5.41 6.70
C CYS A 304 8.86 -6.34 5.52
N ALA A 305 7.81 -6.04 4.77
CA ALA A 305 7.39 -6.84 3.63
C ALA A 305 8.15 -6.57 2.31
N ILE A 306 9.06 -5.61 2.27
CA ILE A 306 9.78 -5.24 1.02
C ILE A 306 10.56 -6.42 0.42
N PRO A 307 11.29 -7.26 1.19
CA PRO A 307 12.01 -8.43 0.63
C PRO A 307 11.09 -9.50 0.02
N GLU A 308 9.81 -9.47 0.33
CA GLU A 308 8.84 -10.38 -0.30
C GLU A 308 8.47 -9.94 -1.72
N VAL A 309 8.52 -8.63 -1.98
CA VAL A 309 8.19 -8.02 -3.27
C VAL A 309 9.43 -7.85 -4.14
N VAL A 310 10.51 -7.31 -3.56
CA VAL A 310 11.80 -7.05 -4.24
C VAL A 310 12.82 -8.10 -3.82
N VAL A 311 13.37 -8.82 -4.79
CA VAL A 311 14.44 -9.82 -4.55
C VAL A 311 15.79 -9.15 -4.75
N ASP A 312 16.58 -9.09 -3.67
CA ASP A 312 17.90 -8.47 -3.69
C ASP A 312 18.83 -9.12 -4.72
N GLY A 313 19.54 -8.32 -5.49
CA GLY A 313 20.44 -8.75 -6.57
C GLY A 313 19.73 -9.28 -7.82
N LYS A 314 18.39 -9.46 -7.81
CA LYS A 314 17.64 -10.04 -8.93
C LYS A 314 16.62 -9.06 -9.54
N THR A 315 15.77 -8.45 -8.72
CA THR A 315 14.74 -7.51 -9.20
C THR A 315 14.94 -6.09 -8.68
N GLY A 316 16.00 -5.90 -7.90
CA GLY A 316 16.39 -4.63 -7.31
C GLY A 316 17.55 -4.81 -6.34
N ILE A 317 17.91 -3.75 -5.64
CA ILE A 317 18.98 -3.72 -4.65
C ILE A 317 18.39 -3.32 -3.29
N LEU A 318 18.65 -4.11 -2.26
CA LEU A 318 18.15 -3.89 -0.92
C LEU A 318 19.28 -3.45 0.03
N ALA A 319 19.21 -2.19 0.47
CA ALA A 319 20.11 -1.64 1.48
C ALA A 319 19.61 -1.95 2.91
N ARG A 320 20.51 -1.87 3.91
CA ARG A 320 20.11 -1.98 5.31
C ARG A 320 19.15 -0.85 5.71
N PRO A 321 18.22 -1.09 6.65
CA PRO A 321 17.31 -0.05 7.14
C PRO A 321 18.07 1.19 7.63
N ALA A 322 17.58 2.37 7.22
CA ALA A 322 18.17 3.69 7.50
C ALA A 322 19.57 3.96 6.90
N ASP A 323 20.13 3.04 6.13
CA ASP A 323 21.43 3.19 5.47
C ASP A 323 21.29 3.99 4.15
N HIS A 324 21.41 5.32 4.25
CA HIS A 324 21.38 6.18 3.07
C HIS A 324 22.62 6.03 2.16
N LYS A 325 23.77 5.55 2.70
CA LYS A 325 24.96 5.25 1.88
C LYS A 325 24.74 4.01 1.03
N GLY A 326 24.15 2.96 1.61
CA GLY A 326 23.76 1.76 0.88
C GLY A 326 22.70 2.06 -0.20
N LEU A 327 21.74 2.95 0.08
CA LEU A 327 20.80 3.42 -0.97
C LEU A 327 21.54 4.14 -2.11
N ALA A 328 22.47 5.05 -1.78
CA ALA A 328 23.26 5.75 -2.78
C ALA A 328 24.09 4.78 -3.64
N ALA A 329 24.76 3.80 -3.02
CA ALA A 329 25.53 2.79 -3.72
C ALA A 329 24.65 1.98 -4.71
N GLY A 330 23.48 1.53 -4.26
CA GLY A 330 22.55 0.80 -5.12
C GLY A 330 22.03 1.65 -6.30
N ILE A 331 21.73 2.92 -6.07
CA ILE A 331 21.32 3.85 -7.13
C ILE A 331 22.46 4.05 -8.13
N ILE A 332 23.67 4.33 -7.67
CA ILE A 332 24.87 4.53 -8.51
C ILE A 332 25.13 3.28 -9.37
N GLN A 333 25.07 2.10 -8.77
CA GLN A 333 25.28 0.84 -9.47
C GLN A 333 24.31 0.68 -10.64
N LEU A 334 23.01 0.91 -10.43
CA LEU A 334 22.00 0.79 -11.47
C LEU A 334 22.07 1.93 -12.50
N LEU A 335 22.50 3.12 -12.15
CA LEU A 335 22.68 4.22 -13.10
C LEU A 335 23.86 3.98 -14.03
N ARG A 336 24.94 3.37 -13.53
CA ARG A 336 26.17 3.11 -14.30
C ARG A 336 26.13 1.82 -15.12
N ASP A 337 25.32 0.84 -14.70
CA ASP A 337 25.18 -0.45 -15.39
C ASP A 337 23.77 -0.55 -16.01
N SER A 338 23.68 -0.16 -17.28
CA SER A 338 22.43 -0.18 -18.02
C SER A 338 21.92 -1.60 -18.28
N GLU A 339 22.81 -2.58 -18.46
CA GLU A 339 22.42 -3.98 -18.70
C GLU A 339 21.80 -4.58 -17.44
N MET A 340 22.45 -4.38 -16.28
CA MET A 340 21.90 -4.78 -14.99
C MET A 340 20.55 -4.11 -14.73
N ARG A 341 20.45 -2.80 -14.99
CA ARG A 341 19.23 -2.03 -14.81
C ARG A 341 18.07 -2.61 -15.60
N VAL A 342 18.27 -2.88 -16.90
CA VAL A 342 17.26 -3.47 -17.78
C VAL A 342 16.89 -4.89 -17.34
N ARG A 343 17.88 -5.74 -17.07
CA ARG A 343 17.68 -7.12 -16.64
C ARG A 343 16.86 -7.18 -15.36
N MET A 344 17.24 -6.43 -14.32
CA MET A 344 16.52 -6.40 -13.04
C MET A 344 15.09 -5.88 -13.23
N GLY A 345 14.87 -4.90 -14.07
CA GLY A 345 13.54 -4.40 -14.38
C GLY A 345 12.66 -5.46 -15.01
N LEU A 346 13.16 -6.18 -16.03
CA LEU A 346 12.44 -7.26 -16.69
C LEU A 346 12.15 -8.44 -15.75
N ASP A 347 13.13 -8.82 -14.92
CA ASP A 347 12.93 -9.87 -13.92
C ASP A 347 11.89 -9.45 -12.86
N GLY A 348 11.88 -8.17 -12.51
CA GLY A 348 10.85 -7.58 -11.66
C GLY A 348 9.45 -7.72 -12.28
N ARG A 349 9.30 -7.36 -13.56
CA ARG A 349 8.04 -7.49 -14.29
C ARG A 349 7.55 -8.94 -14.32
N LYS A 350 8.40 -9.90 -14.70
CA LYS A 350 8.06 -11.33 -14.69
C LYS A 350 7.60 -11.81 -13.32
N ARG A 351 8.24 -11.32 -12.25
CA ARG A 351 7.85 -11.66 -10.87
C ARG A 351 6.46 -11.13 -10.54
N MET A 352 6.13 -9.88 -10.94
CA MET A 352 4.80 -9.32 -10.71
C MET A 352 3.71 -10.11 -11.45
N GLU A 353 3.97 -10.49 -12.69
CA GLU A 353 3.07 -11.33 -13.49
C GLU A 353 2.81 -12.70 -12.86
N ALA A 354 3.86 -13.34 -12.35
CA ALA A 354 3.78 -14.68 -11.80
C ALA A 354 3.13 -14.76 -10.42
N LEU A 355 3.32 -13.73 -9.55
CA LEU A 355 3.04 -13.86 -8.12
C LEU A 355 2.10 -12.79 -7.55
N PHE A 356 1.99 -11.63 -8.19
CA PHE A 356 1.35 -10.46 -7.60
C PHE A 356 0.31 -9.80 -8.52
N SER A 357 -0.45 -10.61 -9.27
CA SER A 357 -1.60 -10.10 -10.03
C SER A 357 -2.83 -9.97 -9.11
N TRP A 358 -3.71 -9.01 -9.41
CA TRP A 358 -5.00 -8.92 -8.72
C TRP A 358 -5.91 -10.11 -9.01
N ASP A 359 -5.70 -10.80 -10.13
CA ASP A 359 -6.44 -12.02 -10.48
C ASP A 359 -6.09 -13.17 -9.54
N LEU A 360 -4.79 -13.36 -9.25
CA LEU A 360 -4.32 -14.33 -8.28
C LEU A 360 -4.79 -13.98 -6.85
N ALA A 361 -4.78 -12.68 -6.50
CA ALA A 361 -5.30 -12.22 -5.20
C ALA A 361 -6.79 -12.52 -5.04
N ALA A 362 -7.59 -12.33 -6.09
CA ALA A 362 -9.01 -12.64 -6.09
C ALA A 362 -9.28 -14.15 -6.00
N GLU A 363 -8.53 -14.95 -6.74
CA GLU A 363 -8.63 -16.42 -6.71
C GLU A 363 -8.36 -16.96 -5.29
N ARG A 364 -7.24 -16.55 -4.68
CA ARG A 364 -6.89 -16.95 -3.31
C ARG A 364 -7.87 -16.44 -2.26
N THR A 365 -8.43 -15.24 -2.46
CA THR A 365 -9.49 -14.72 -1.58
C THR A 365 -10.77 -15.57 -1.69
N LEU A 366 -11.13 -15.97 -2.91
CA LEU A 366 -12.28 -16.85 -3.15
C LEU A 366 -12.10 -18.23 -2.51
N GLU A 367 -10.89 -18.79 -2.55
CA GLU A 367 -10.55 -20.03 -1.84
C GLU A 367 -10.78 -19.89 -0.32
N VAL A 368 -10.34 -18.76 0.27
CA VAL A 368 -10.59 -18.49 1.71
C VAL A 368 -12.08 -18.41 2.01
N TYR A 369 -12.88 -17.81 1.13
CA TYR A 369 -14.32 -17.74 1.31
C TYR A 369 -14.99 -19.12 1.27
N ARG A 370 -14.59 -19.97 0.31
CA ARG A 370 -15.09 -21.33 0.19
C ARG A 370 -14.80 -22.16 1.43
N GLN A 371 -13.55 -22.14 1.92
CA GLN A 371 -13.13 -22.86 3.13
C GLN A 371 -13.93 -22.53 4.39
N ILE A 372 -14.63 -21.41 4.42
CA ILE A 372 -15.41 -20.98 5.58
C ILE A 372 -16.89 -21.34 5.41
N LEU A 373 -17.35 -21.45 4.17
CA LEU A 373 -18.75 -21.73 3.85
C LEU A 373 -19.04 -23.23 3.69
N GLU A 374 -17.99 -24.04 3.52
CA GLU A 374 -18.01 -25.50 3.62
C GLU A 374 -18.04 -25.97 5.09
#